data_3df0e15d64250a6f9094b7af0cf08687
#
_entry.id   3df0e15d64250a6f9094b7af0cf08687
#
_cell.length_a   1.000
_cell.length_b   1.000
_cell.length_c   1.000
_cell.angle_alpha   90.00
_cell.angle_beta   90.00
_cell.angle_gamma   90.00
#
_symmetry.space_group_name_H-M   'P 1'
#
loop_
_entity.id
_entity.type
_entity.pdbx_description
1 polymer ?
#
loop_
_entity_poly.entity_id
_entity_poly.type
_entity_poly.pdbx_seq_one_letter_code
_entity_poly.pdbx_strand_id
1 'polypeptide(L)'
;LQTALFAVMFDDDQDEDQILKKSERVINGSIDSILRGAGIYGAIASTLKNTLIKFKEQREKGYNKDESAVPLELLNFSPVVGIKIRQIVNAEKTLNYNENVISEMETFEADNPQWSAVTNYTQALTNFPANRLYQKSINMRNALDKDYTNFQRVLFFSGYTTWSLGLGDNERIIEAKEKAKINKKNTKTKSRTR
;
A
#
# COMPACT_ATOMS: atom_id res chain seq x y z
N LEU A 1 -5.53 -2.27 22.52
CA LEU A 1 -4.63 -2.26 23.68
C LEU A 1 -3.92 -3.59 23.88
N GLN A 2 -4.62 -4.76 23.84
CA GLN A 2 -4.00 -6.08 24.01
C GLN A 2 -2.91 -6.38 22.97
N THR A 3 -3.18 -6.18 21.68
CA THR A 3 -2.20 -6.45 20.61
C THR A 3 -0.95 -5.58 20.71
N ALA A 4 -1.06 -4.35 21.20
CA ALA A 4 0.07 -3.45 21.40
C ALA A 4 0.93 -3.85 22.61
N LEU A 5 0.28 -4.32 23.69
CA LEU A 5 0.97 -4.84 24.86
C LEU A 5 1.75 -6.12 24.54
N PHE A 6 1.16 -7.02 23.76
CA PHE A 6 1.83 -8.24 23.30
C PHE A 6 3.04 -7.94 22.42
N ALA A 7 2.97 -6.97 21.50
CA ALA A 7 4.09 -6.60 20.65
C ALA A 7 5.30 -6.02 21.42
N VAL A 8 5.05 -5.41 22.57
CA VAL A 8 6.13 -4.85 23.44
C VAL A 8 6.73 -5.92 24.35
N MET A 9 5.95 -6.94 24.75
CA MET A 9 6.39 -7.94 25.75
C MET A 9 7.17 -9.13 25.18
N PHE A 10 7.11 -9.40 23.87
CA PHE A 10 7.68 -10.61 23.28
C PHE A 10 8.79 -10.41 22.26
N ASP A 11 9.34 -9.22 22.13
CA ASP A 11 10.39 -8.92 21.15
C ASP A 11 11.70 -8.57 21.88
N ASP A 12 12.43 -9.61 22.25
CA ASP A 12 13.61 -9.55 23.14
C ASP A 12 14.90 -9.02 22.47
N ASP A 13 14.91 -8.86 21.11
CA ASP A 13 16.12 -8.55 20.34
C ASP A 13 16.06 -7.18 19.59
N GLN A 14 15.35 -6.17 20.11
CA GLN A 14 15.18 -4.91 19.37
C GLN A 14 16.04 -3.76 19.92
N ASP A 15 16.66 -3.02 18.96
CA ASP A 15 17.33 -1.75 19.24
C ASP A 15 16.42 -0.76 19.99
N GLU A 16 16.98 -0.03 20.97
CA GLU A 16 16.25 0.95 21.80
C GLU A 16 15.41 1.95 20.97
N ASP A 17 15.93 2.35 19.80
CA ASP A 17 15.22 3.24 18.86
C ASP A 17 13.92 2.64 18.29
N GLN A 18 13.86 1.32 18.13
CA GLN A 18 12.65 0.63 17.66
C GLN A 18 11.61 0.52 18.77
N ILE A 19 12.06 0.28 20.01
CA ILE A 19 11.17 0.21 21.18
C ILE A 19 10.53 1.58 21.41
N LEU A 20 11.29 2.67 21.34
CA LEU A 20 10.78 4.04 21.46
C LEU A 20 9.73 4.35 20.39
N LYS A 21 10.00 4.03 19.12
CA LYS A 21 9.04 4.23 18.02
C LYS A 21 7.78 3.37 18.17
N LYS A 22 7.89 2.16 18.67
CA LYS A 22 6.73 1.30 18.96
C LYS A 22 5.90 1.85 20.12
N SER A 23 6.52 2.26 21.21
CA SER A 23 5.83 2.85 22.37
C SER A 23 5.11 4.16 21.98
N GLU A 24 5.74 5.00 21.19
CA GLU A 24 5.13 6.23 20.68
C GLU A 24 3.88 5.94 19.81
N ARG A 25 3.92 4.93 18.96
CA ARG A 25 2.75 4.48 18.18
C ARG A 25 1.62 3.96 19.07
N VAL A 26 1.94 3.20 20.10
CA VAL A 26 0.94 2.68 21.05
C VAL A 26 0.29 3.83 21.84
N ILE A 27 1.07 4.76 22.34
CA ILE A 27 0.57 5.94 23.06
C ILE A 27 -0.32 6.78 22.15
N ASN A 28 0.14 7.07 20.93
CA ASN A 28 -0.64 7.83 19.96
C ASN A 28 -1.96 7.14 19.58
N GLY A 29 -1.95 5.81 19.40
CA GLY A 29 -3.15 5.03 19.14
C GLY A 29 -4.13 5.01 20.32
N SER A 30 -3.61 4.96 21.55
CA SER A 30 -4.44 5.02 22.77
C SER A 30 -5.11 6.41 22.93
N ILE A 31 -4.34 7.48 22.70
CA ILE A 31 -4.88 8.86 22.71
C ILE A 31 -5.95 9.00 21.63
N ASP A 32 -5.74 8.47 20.41
CA ASP A 32 -6.74 8.49 19.35
C ASP A 32 -8.04 7.78 19.75
N SER A 33 -7.93 6.63 20.40
CA SER A 33 -9.10 5.87 20.84
C SER A 33 -9.92 6.66 21.89
N ILE A 34 -9.24 7.32 22.83
CA ILE A 34 -9.87 8.17 23.83
C ILE A 34 -10.53 9.39 23.17
N LEU A 35 -9.81 10.09 22.29
CA LEU A 35 -10.34 11.27 21.61
C LEU A 35 -11.56 10.91 20.76
N ARG A 36 -11.52 9.83 19.98
CA ARG A 36 -12.66 9.38 19.17
C ARG A 36 -13.86 8.98 20.02
N GLY A 37 -13.64 8.46 21.22
CA GLY A 37 -14.69 8.18 22.20
C GLY A 37 -15.42 9.44 22.72
N ALA A 38 -14.80 10.62 22.62
CA ALA A 38 -15.41 11.91 22.98
C ALA A 38 -16.35 12.50 21.90
N GLY A 39 -16.76 11.69 20.90
CA GLY A 39 -17.69 12.07 19.85
C GLY A 39 -17.07 12.95 18.75
N ILE A 40 -17.88 13.82 18.14
CA ILE A 40 -17.48 14.63 16.98
C ILE A 40 -16.26 15.52 17.28
N TYR A 41 -16.25 16.18 18.42
CA TYR A 41 -15.14 17.07 18.80
C TYR A 41 -13.83 16.29 19.00
N GLY A 42 -13.91 15.12 19.59
CA GLY A 42 -12.76 14.24 19.75
C GLY A 42 -12.27 13.67 18.42
N ALA A 43 -13.16 13.37 17.48
CA ALA A 43 -12.79 12.95 16.13
C ALA A 43 -12.05 14.07 15.38
N ILE A 44 -12.47 15.33 15.51
CA ILE A 44 -11.78 16.50 14.95
C ILE A 44 -10.38 16.64 15.57
N ALA A 45 -10.28 16.57 16.89
CA ALA A 45 -9.02 16.70 17.61
C ALA A 45 -8.03 15.58 17.23
N SER A 46 -8.51 14.32 17.13
CA SER A 46 -7.72 13.17 16.68
C SER A 46 -7.20 13.37 15.24
N THR A 47 -8.07 13.83 14.34
CA THR A 47 -7.68 14.08 12.93
C THR A 47 -6.63 15.17 12.83
N LEU A 48 -6.80 16.29 13.54
CA LEU A 48 -5.82 17.38 13.57
C LEU A 48 -4.48 16.93 14.14
N LYS A 49 -4.47 16.19 15.26
CA LYS A 49 -3.26 15.62 15.84
C LYS A 49 -2.53 14.74 14.83
N ASN A 50 -3.24 13.80 14.17
CA ASN A 50 -2.63 12.88 13.22
C ASN A 50 -2.12 13.59 11.96
N THR A 51 -2.82 14.64 11.52
CA THR A 51 -2.35 15.49 10.42
C THR A 51 -1.03 16.18 10.76
N LEU A 52 -0.88 16.70 11.98
CA LEU A 52 0.36 17.32 12.44
C LEU A 52 1.51 16.30 12.53
N ILE A 53 1.24 15.10 13.04
CA ILE A 53 2.23 14.01 13.07
C ILE A 53 2.68 13.66 11.65
N LYS A 54 1.73 13.49 10.73
CA LYS A 54 2.05 13.21 9.31
C LYS A 54 2.84 14.33 8.66
N PHE A 55 2.50 15.58 8.93
CA PHE A 55 3.25 16.72 8.43
C PHE A 55 4.71 16.70 8.91
N LYS A 56 4.93 16.42 10.20
CA LYS A 56 6.27 16.28 10.78
C LYS A 56 7.03 15.13 10.11
N GLU A 57 6.44 13.92 10.04
CA GLU A 57 7.04 12.75 9.38
C GLU A 57 7.43 13.02 7.92
N GLN A 58 6.57 13.71 7.16
CA GLN A 58 6.85 14.02 5.75
C GLN A 58 7.97 15.06 5.61
N ARG A 59 8.06 16.02 6.55
CA ARG A 59 9.15 17.00 6.58
C ARG A 59 10.50 16.34 6.86
N GLU A 60 10.54 15.33 7.72
CA GLU A 60 11.76 14.57 8.05
C GLU A 60 12.25 13.69 6.89
N LYS A 61 11.34 13.22 6.00
CA LYS A 61 11.68 12.37 4.84
C LYS A 61 12.37 13.10 3.68
N GLY A 62 12.40 14.41 3.66
CA GLY A 62 13.06 15.21 2.63
C GLY A 62 12.57 14.88 1.21
N TYR A 63 13.48 14.41 0.31
CA TYR A 63 13.16 14.10 -1.08
C TYR A 63 12.20 12.91 -1.28
N ASN A 64 12.06 12.03 -0.29
CA ASN A 64 11.16 10.89 -0.33
C ASN A 64 9.77 11.20 0.29
N LYS A 65 9.43 12.48 0.42
CA LYS A 65 8.15 12.91 0.98
C LYS A 65 6.99 12.50 0.07
N ASP A 66 5.92 12.05 0.68
CA ASP A 66 4.63 11.83 0.03
C ASP A 66 3.72 13.03 0.28
N GLU A 67 3.63 13.93 -0.71
CA GLU A 67 2.86 15.18 -0.60
C GLU A 67 1.36 14.94 -0.38
N SER A 68 0.84 13.78 -0.79
CA SER A 68 -0.56 13.42 -0.60
C SER A 68 -0.89 12.91 0.81
N ALA A 69 0.10 12.56 1.61
CA ALA A 69 -0.12 11.94 2.93
C ALA A 69 -0.81 12.88 3.92
N VAL A 70 -0.47 14.16 3.90
CA VAL A 70 -1.04 15.17 4.82
C VAL A 70 -2.50 15.50 4.48
N PRO A 71 -2.84 15.86 3.21
CA PRO A 71 -4.25 16.04 2.83
C PRO A 71 -5.11 14.80 3.05
N LEU A 72 -4.57 13.61 2.79
CA LEU A 72 -5.29 12.35 3.01
C LEU A 72 -5.60 12.10 4.49
N GLU A 73 -4.76 12.57 5.40
CA GLU A 73 -5.04 12.47 6.83
C GLU A 73 -6.21 13.38 7.27
N LEU A 74 -6.32 14.58 6.69
CA LEU A 74 -7.46 15.46 6.93
C LEU A 74 -8.80 14.84 6.50
N LEU A 75 -8.79 14.03 5.44
CA LEU A 75 -9.98 13.34 4.94
C LEU A 75 -10.46 12.19 5.86
N ASN A 76 -9.68 11.81 6.86
CA ASN A 76 -10.11 10.84 7.88
C ASN A 76 -11.25 11.35 8.76
N PHE A 77 -11.53 12.65 8.74
CA PHE A 77 -12.74 13.21 9.38
C PHE A 77 -14.03 12.64 8.76
N SER A 78 -14.05 12.38 7.45
CA SER A 78 -15.14 11.68 6.77
C SER A 78 -14.67 10.35 6.20
N PRO A 79 -14.84 9.22 6.91
CA PRO A 79 -14.30 7.93 6.48
C PRO A 79 -14.73 7.51 5.08
N VAL A 80 -15.99 7.80 4.71
CA VAL A 80 -16.52 7.44 3.38
C VAL A 80 -15.81 8.20 2.27
N VAL A 81 -15.66 9.52 2.41
CA VAL A 81 -14.97 10.37 1.44
C VAL A 81 -13.47 10.05 1.42
N GLY A 82 -12.87 9.89 2.61
CA GLY A 82 -11.46 9.56 2.76
C GLY A 82 -11.08 8.25 2.08
N ILE A 83 -11.90 7.20 2.19
CA ILE A 83 -11.67 5.92 1.51
C ILE A 83 -11.68 6.10 -0.01
N LYS A 84 -12.65 6.82 -0.56
CA LYS A 84 -12.76 7.05 -2.02
C LYS A 84 -11.57 7.80 -2.58
N ILE A 85 -11.17 8.88 -1.90
CA ILE A 85 -10.01 9.67 -2.34
C ILE A 85 -8.72 8.87 -2.23
N ARG A 86 -8.54 8.08 -1.17
CA ARG A 86 -7.39 7.17 -1.07
C ARG A 86 -7.34 6.15 -2.21
N GLN A 87 -8.47 5.62 -2.64
CA GLN A 87 -8.53 4.71 -3.78
C GLN A 87 -8.10 5.41 -5.08
N ILE A 88 -8.55 6.65 -5.32
CA ILE A 88 -8.12 7.45 -6.47
C ILE A 88 -6.61 7.71 -6.42
N VAL A 89 -6.10 8.19 -5.30
CA VAL A 89 -4.67 8.46 -5.13
C VAL A 89 -3.83 7.18 -5.27
N ASN A 90 -4.30 6.05 -4.76
CA ASN A 90 -3.62 4.77 -4.93
C ASN A 90 -3.61 4.32 -6.39
N ALA A 91 -4.71 4.54 -7.13
CA ALA A 91 -4.78 4.26 -8.56
C ALA A 91 -3.75 5.10 -9.34
N GLU A 92 -3.69 6.41 -9.08
CA GLU A 92 -2.71 7.31 -9.71
C GLU A 92 -1.26 6.92 -9.36
N LYS A 93 -0.99 6.63 -8.09
CA LYS A 93 0.33 6.14 -7.66
C LYS A 93 0.70 4.85 -8.39
N THR A 94 -0.24 3.91 -8.50
CA THR A 94 0.00 2.64 -9.20
C THR A 94 0.37 2.88 -10.67
N LEU A 95 -0.31 3.78 -11.36
CA LEU A 95 0.00 4.13 -12.74
C LEU A 95 1.36 4.81 -12.86
N ASN A 96 1.63 5.81 -12.05
CA ASN A 96 2.86 6.60 -12.12
C ASN A 96 4.11 5.77 -11.76
N TYR A 97 4.05 4.97 -10.69
CA TYR A 97 5.20 4.14 -10.28
C TYR A 97 5.47 2.95 -11.21
N ASN A 98 4.43 2.47 -11.87
CA ASN A 98 4.54 1.29 -12.74
C ASN A 98 4.43 1.63 -14.24
N GLU A 99 4.51 2.89 -14.65
CA GLU A 99 4.39 3.32 -16.04
C GLU A 99 5.26 2.48 -16.99
N ASN A 100 6.53 2.30 -16.65
CA ASN A 100 7.46 1.51 -17.46
C ASN A 100 7.14 0.01 -17.44
N VAL A 101 6.56 -0.52 -16.36
CA VAL A 101 6.16 -1.93 -16.25
C VAL A 101 4.88 -2.15 -17.05
N ILE A 102 3.93 -1.24 -16.96
CA ILE A 102 2.67 -1.28 -17.70
C ILE A 102 2.92 -1.29 -19.20
N SER A 103 3.90 -0.52 -19.69
CA SER A 103 4.25 -0.47 -21.12
C SER A 103 4.93 -1.73 -21.64
N GLU A 104 5.56 -2.53 -20.78
CA GLU A 104 6.25 -3.78 -21.15
C GLU A 104 5.35 -5.03 -21.04
N MET A 105 4.18 -4.89 -20.39
CA MET A 105 3.20 -5.97 -20.21
C MET A 105 2.06 -5.84 -21.22
N GLU A 106 1.46 -6.98 -21.60
CA GLU A 106 0.26 -6.95 -22.41
C GLU A 106 -0.92 -6.33 -21.65
N THR A 107 -1.73 -5.53 -22.37
CA THR A 107 -2.85 -4.80 -21.77
C THR A 107 -3.86 -5.70 -21.07
N PHE A 108 -4.09 -6.90 -21.60
CA PHE A 108 -5.05 -7.87 -21.04
C PHE A 108 -4.43 -8.86 -20.06
N GLU A 109 -3.14 -8.72 -19.76
CA GLU A 109 -2.50 -9.57 -18.76
C GLU A 109 -3.03 -9.23 -17.36
N ALA A 110 -3.53 -10.26 -16.65
CA ALA A 110 -4.19 -10.06 -15.36
C ALA A 110 -3.26 -9.45 -14.29
N ASP A 111 -1.95 -9.68 -14.40
CA ASP A 111 -0.95 -9.14 -13.46
C ASP A 111 -0.48 -7.73 -13.83
N ASN A 112 -0.95 -7.17 -14.96
CA ASN A 112 -0.60 -5.81 -15.33
C ASN A 112 -1.13 -4.82 -14.28
N PRO A 113 -0.24 -3.98 -13.67
CA PRO A 113 -0.62 -3.03 -12.63
C PRO A 113 -1.74 -2.06 -13.02
N GLN A 114 -1.98 -1.82 -14.32
CA GLN A 114 -3.10 -0.99 -14.78
C GLN A 114 -4.45 -1.49 -14.28
N TRP A 115 -4.66 -2.80 -14.16
CA TRP A 115 -5.93 -3.36 -13.69
C TRP A 115 -6.18 -3.06 -12.22
N SER A 116 -5.12 -3.02 -11.41
CA SER A 116 -5.23 -2.56 -10.02
C SER A 116 -5.68 -1.10 -9.95
N ALA A 117 -5.16 -0.24 -10.83
CA ALA A 117 -5.61 1.16 -10.90
C ALA A 117 -7.06 1.27 -11.35
N VAL A 118 -7.44 0.57 -12.42
CA VAL A 118 -8.83 0.56 -12.94
C VAL A 118 -9.82 0.09 -11.87
N THR A 119 -9.50 -0.97 -11.13
CA THR A 119 -10.38 -1.49 -10.07
C THR A 119 -10.49 -0.55 -8.88
N ASN A 120 -9.41 0.17 -8.53
CA ASN A 120 -9.45 1.22 -7.51
C ASN A 120 -10.33 2.40 -7.95
N TYR A 121 -10.21 2.88 -9.20
CA TYR A 121 -11.11 3.91 -9.73
C TYR A 121 -12.56 3.45 -9.74
N THR A 122 -12.83 2.25 -10.24
CA THR A 122 -14.19 1.69 -10.27
C THR A 122 -14.79 1.64 -8.87
N GLN A 123 -14.03 1.17 -7.88
CA GLN A 123 -14.49 1.10 -6.50
C GLN A 123 -14.72 2.49 -5.89
N ALA A 124 -13.88 3.48 -6.19
CA ALA A 124 -14.05 4.85 -5.73
C ALA A 124 -15.34 5.49 -6.26
N LEU A 125 -15.66 5.25 -7.54
CA LEU A 125 -16.81 5.87 -8.21
C LEU A 125 -18.14 5.15 -7.93
N THR A 126 -18.13 3.81 -7.91
CA THR A 126 -19.36 3.01 -7.90
C THR A 126 -19.70 2.37 -6.54
N ASN A 127 -18.80 2.41 -5.56
CA ASN A 127 -18.85 1.62 -4.32
C ASN A 127 -18.84 0.08 -4.54
N PHE A 128 -18.69 -0.38 -5.78
CA PHE A 128 -18.57 -1.79 -6.08
C PHE A 128 -17.19 -2.31 -5.65
N PRO A 129 -17.08 -3.45 -4.94
CA PRO A 129 -15.81 -3.93 -4.38
C PRO A 129 -14.89 -4.54 -5.46
N ALA A 130 -14.66 -3.81 -6.55
CA ALA A 130 -13.91 -4.25 -7.73
C ALA A 130 -12.49 -4.73 -7.38
N ASN A 131 -11.81 -3.99 -6.51
CA ASN A 131 -10.45 -4.35 -6.10
C ASN A 131 -10.40 -5.68 -5.34
N ARG A 132 -11.39 -5.97 -4.49
CA ARG A 132 -11.46 -7.26 -3.78
C ARG A 132 -11.69 -8.42 -4.73
N LEU A 133 -12.53 -8.24 -5.75
CA LEU A 133 -12.77 -9.26 -6.78
C LEU A 133 -11.52 -9.49 -7.63
N TYR A 134 -10.85 -8.42 -8.01
CA TYR A 134 -9.58 -8.49 -8.73
C TYR A 134 -8.52 -9.25 -7.92
N GLN A 135 -8.31 -8.94 -6.64
CA GLN A 135 -7.38 -9.67 -5.78
C GLN A 135 -7.76 -11.16 -5.64
N LYS A 136 -9.04 -11.47 -5.51
CA LYS A 136 -9.49 -12.86 -5.48
C LYS A 136 -9.21 -13.59 -6.79
N SER A 137 -9.37 -12.95 -7.94
CA SER A 137 -9.06 -13.55 -9.25
C SER A 137 -7.57 -13.84 -9.39
N ILE A 138 -6.69 -12.93 -8.95
CA ILE A 138 -5.24 -13.16 -8.91
C ILE A 138 -4.89 -14.32 -7.97
N ASN A 139 -5.44 -14.32 -6.75
CA ASN A 139 -5.19 -15.40 -5.80
C ASN A 139 -5.64 -16.75 -6.34
N MET A 140 -6.80 -16.82 -7.01
CA MET A 140 -7.31 -18.04 -7.63
C MET A 140 -6.37 -18.52 -8.75
N ARG A 141 -5.87 -17.59 -9.57
CA ARG A 141 -4.89 -17.91 -10.61
C ARG A 141 -3.60 -18.45 -10.00
N ASN A 142 -3.05 -17.80 -8.98
CA ASN A 142 -1.85 -18.27 -8.29
C ASN A 142 -2.06 -19.63 -7.63
N ALA A 143 -3.27 -19.92 -7.12
CA ALA A 143 -3.63 -21.22 -6.57
C ALA A 143 -3.66 -22.33 -7.63
N LEU A 144 -3.92 -22.00 -8.89
CA LEU A 144 -3.91 -22.94 -10.01
C LEU A 144 -2.53 -23.07 -10.67
N ASP A 145 -1.63 -22.15 -10.39
CA ASP A 145 -0.31 -22.12 -10.96
C ASP A 145 0.59 -23.23 -10.37
N LYS A 146 1.32 -23.93 -11.24
CA LYS A 146 2.18 -25.07 -10.88
C LYS A 146 3.52 -24.63 -10.28
N ASP A 147 3.91 -23.37 -10.47
CA ASP A 147 5.18 -22.84 -9.97
C ASP A 147 5.15 -22.68 -8.43
N TYR A 148 3.97 -22.71 -7.84
CA TYR A 148 3.80 -22.67 -6.39
C TYR A 148 3.64 -24.05 -5.77
N THR A 149 4.18 -24.23 -4.56
CA THR A 149 4.01 -25.48 -3.80
C THR A 149 2.52 -25.72 -3.43
N ASN A 150 2.15 -26.97 -3.22
CA ASN A 150 0.77 -27.32 -2.84
C ASN A 150 0.30 -26.56 -1.60
N PHE A 151 1.18 -26.33 -0.63
CA PHE A 151 0.87 -25.56 0.58
C PHE A 151 0.58 -24.09 0.26
N GLN A 152 1.42 -23.44 -0.57
CA GLN A 152 1.21 -22.06 -1.01
C GLN A 152 -0.11 -21.91 -1.80
N ARG A 153 -0.43 -22.87 -2.66
CA ARG A 153 -1.67 -22.89 -3.43
C ARG A 153 -2.91 -22.94 -2.53
N VAL A 154 -2.89 -23.73 -1.47
CA VAL A 154 -3.97 -23.75 -0.46
C VAL A 154 -4.09 -22.40 0.25
N LEU A 155 -2.99 -21.77 0.59
CA LEU A 155 -2.99 -20.44 1.21
C LEU A 155 -3.57 -19.37 0.28
N PHE A 156 -3.28 -19.40 -1.03
CA PHE A 156 -3.92 -18.51 -2.00
C PHE A 156 -5.43 -18.67 -2.06
N PHE A 157 -5.93 -19.90 -2.05
CA PHE A 157 -7.37 -20.16 -1.93
C PHE A 157 -7.97 -19.60 -0.65
N SER A 158 -7.21 -19.60 0.45
CA SER A 158 -7.61 -19.01 1.73
C SER A 158 -7.54 -17.47 1.75
N GLY A 159 -7.08 -16.85 0.64
CA GLY A 159 -7.06 -15.39 0.48
C GLY A 159 -5.72 -14.72 0.80
N TYR A 160 -4.66 -15.47 1.08
CA TYR A 160 -3.32 -14.91 1.22
C TYR A 160 -2.80 -14.44 -0.13
N THR A 161 -2.01 -13.38 -0.13
CA THR A 161 -1.34 -12.84 -1.33
C THR A 161 0.12 -13.27 -1.38
N THR A 162 0.77 -13.16 -2.55
CA THR A 162 2.22 -13.41 -2.69
C THR A 162 3.03 -12.61 -1.69
N TRP A 163 2.66 -11.34 -1.45
CA TRP A 163 3.30 -10.47 -0.47
C TRP A 163 3.11 -10.93 0.97
N SER A 164 1.92 -11.40 1.34
CA SER A 164 1.66 -11.91 2.70
C SER A 164 2.41 -13.19 2.99
N LEU A 165 2.82 -13.93 1.95
CA LEU A 165 3.63 -15.13 2.05
C LEU A 165 5.15 -14.87 1.90
N GLY A 166 5.56 -13.61 1.75
CA GLY A 166 6.95 -13.23 1.55
C GLY A 166 7.54 -13.63 0.20
N LEU A 167 6.70 -14.01 -0.79
CA LEU A 167 7.15 -14.44 -2.12
C LEU A 167 7.46 -13.27 -3.07
N GLY A 168 7.06 -12.05 -2.69
CA GLY A 168 7.28 -10.86 -3.52
C GLY A 168 6.42 -10.82 -4.79
N ASP A 169 6.96 -10.22 -5.84
CA ASP A 169 6.33 -10.15 -7.16
C ASP A 169 6.45 -11.52 -7.87
N ASN A 170 5.47 -11.85 -8.72
CA ASN A 170 5.55 -13.02 -9.59
C ASN A 170 6.55 -12.80 -10.74
N GLU A 171 7.01 -13.90 -11.36
CA GLU A 171 8.05 -13.87 -12.40
C GLU A 171 7.76 -12.90 -13.53
N ARG A 172 6.50 -12.80 -13.98
CA ARG A 172 6.09 -11.90 -15.06
C ARG A 172 6.31 -10.43 -14.74
N ILE A 173 5.99 -10.03 -13.51
CA ILE A 173 6.24 -8.67 -13.03
C ILE A 173 7.74 -8.42 -12.91
N ILE A 174 8.50 -9.41 -12.45
CA ILE A 174 9.96 -9.33 -12.36
C ILE A 174 10.57 -9.14 -13.74
N GLU A 175 10.20 -9.96 -14.72
CA GLU A 175 10.66 -9.83 -16.11
C GLU A 175 10.31 -8.46 -16.72
N ALA A 176 9.08 -7.99 -16.52
CA ALA A 176 8.66 -6.67 -17.01
C ALA A 176 9.49 -5.54 -16.37
N LYS A 177 9.78 -5.63 -15.06
CA LYS A 177 10.65 -4.69 -14.36
C LYS A 177 12.08 -4.70 -14.88
N GLU A 178 12.61 -5.87 -15.24
CA GLU A 178 13.95 -5.99 -15.83
C GLU A 178 14.01 -5.40 -17.24
N LYS A 179 13.04 -5.71 -18.10
CA LYS A 179 12.90 -5.13 -19.44
C LYS A 179 12.81 -3.59 -19.36
N ALA A 180 11.97 -3.07 -18.47
CA ALA A 180 11.81 -1.63 -18.24
C ALA A 180 13.14 -0.97 -17.81
N LYS A 181 13.95 -1.63 -16.95
CA LYS A 181 15.27 -1.12 -16.53
C LYS A 181 16.26 -1.06 -17.70
N ILE A 182 16.27 -2.11 -18.55
CA ILE A 182 17.16 -2.19 -19.72
C ILE A 182 16.80 -1.07 -20.72
N ASN A 183 15.52 -0.90 -21.02
CA ASN A 183 15.05 0.12 -21.95
C ASN A 183 15.36 1.54 -21.45
N LYS A 184 15.21 1.80 -20.16
CA LYS A 184 15.58 3.07 -19.55
C LYS A 184 17.08 3.37 -19.63
N LYS A 185 17.95 2.34 -19.50
CA LYS A 185 19.40 2.49 -19.69
C LYS A 185 19.73 2.83 -21.13
N ASN A 186 19.15 2.11 -22.09
CA ASN A 186 19.40 2.30 -23.52
C ASN A 186 18.96 3.70 -24.00
N THR A 187 17.85 4.20 -23.51
CA THR A 187 17.35 5.56 -23.81
C THR A 187 18.30 6.64 -23.28
N LYS A 188 18.81 6.48 -22.04
CA LYS A 188 19.80 7.41 -21.48
C LYS A 188 21.13 7.40 -22.23
N THR A 189 21.57 6.28 -22.73
CA THR A 189 22.81 6.18 -23.50
C THR A 189 22.66 6.89 -24.86
N LYS A 190 21.53 6.69 -25.55
CA LYS A 190 21.24 7.38 -26.82
C LYS A 190 21.13 8.91 -26.69
N SER A 191 20.66 9.40 -25.56
CA SER A 191 20.54 10.87 -25.32
C SER A 191 21.89 11.54 -25.00
N ARG A 192 22.92 10.77 -24.58
CA ARG A 192 24.27 11.28 -24.30
C ARG A 192 25.21 11.27 -25.53
N THR A 193 24.83 10.55 -26.57
CA THR A 193 25.61 10.43 -27.82
C THR A 193 25.10 11.32 -28.94
N ARG A 194 24.13 12.19 -28.68
CA ARG A 194 23.66 13.29 -29.51
C ARG A 194 24.06 14.63 -28.92
#